data_b99a756bff88c23e067e1e8e6a27cff2
#
_entry.id   b99a756bff88c23e067e1e8e6a27cff2
#
_cell.length_a   1.000
_cell.length_b   1.000
_cell.length_c   1.000
_cell.angle_alpha   90.00
_cell.angle_beta   90.00
_cell.angle_gamma   90.00
#
_symmetry.space_group_name_H-M   'P 1'
#
loop_
_entity.id
_entity.type
_entity.pdbx_description
1 polymer ?
#
loop_
_entity_poly.entity_id
_entity_poly.type
_entity_poly.pdbx_seq_one_letter_code
_entity_poly.pdbx_strand_id
1 'polypeptide(L)'
;MRTKKVVRRFFAMVMVMTLMLTTSMTVFAATGNRTYKASSKMTIVLNPGQRGDSNTVSIRVSGLPEDAIITKLTVNTGTMSYSGAVVCNSLTISSSNGRTEQIGWTGQANKTLTTSKFLASAANGTYTISFNATNMSSLNLETKSYQPSITIYWDDEF
;
A
#
# COMPACT_ATOMS: atom_id res chain seq x y z
N MET A 1 -39.88 8.95 -56.47
CA MET A 1 -40.20 9.23 -55.04
C MET A 1 -39.59 8.28 -54.03
N ARG A 2 -39.07 7.08 -54.42
CA ARG A 2 -38.45 6.08 -53.53
C ARG A 2 -37.00 6.43 -53.09
N THR A 3 -36.22 7.05 -53.93
CA THR A 3 -34.79 7.40 -53.64
C THR A 3 -34.63 8.40 -52.49
N LYS A 4 -35.52 9.37 -52.35
CA LYS A 4 -35.46 10.35 -51.24
C LYS A 4 -35.67 9.73 -49.84
N LYS A 5 -36.47 8.65 -49.75
CA LYS A 5 -36.69 7.93 -48.47
C LYS A 5 -35.49 7.10 -48.06
N VAL A 6 -34.75 6.49 -49.00
CA VAL A 6 -33.57 5.69 -48.76
C VAL A 6 -32.40 6.58 -48.28
N VAL A 7 -32.18 7.70 -48.95
CA VAL A 7 -31.13 8.67 -48.57
C VAL A 7 -31.36 9.24 -47.16
N ARG A 8 -32.64 9.57 -46.82
CA ARG A 8 -32.94 10.06 -45.45
C ARG A 8 -32.70 8.99 -44.39
N ARG A 9 -32.96 7.73 -44.65
CA ARG A 9 -32.68 6.62 -43.71
C ARG A 9 -31.19 6.37 -43.56
N PHE A 10 -30.43 6.49 -44.65
CA PHE A 10 -28.99 6.34 -44.62
C PHE A 10 -28.32 7.45 -43.81
N PHE A 11 -28.75 8.70 -43.99
CA PHE A 11 -28.26 9.87 -43.20
C PHE A 11 -28.61 9.75 -41.72
N ALA A 12 -29.83 9.27 -41.39
CA ALA A 12 -30.21 9.05 -40.00
C ALA A 12 -29.37 7.94 -39.35
N MET A 13 -29.02 6.86 -40.07
CA MET A 13 -28.21 5.76 -39.57
C MET A 13 -26.74 6.16 -39.38
N VAL A 14 -26.19 6.98 -40.28
CA VAL A 14 -24.83 7.53 -40.15
C VAL A 14 -24.77 8.52 -38.98
N MET A 15 -25.80 9.35 -38.78
CA MET A 15 -25.85 10.28 -37.65
C MET A 15 -25.95 9.59 -36.29
N VAL A 16 -26.68 8.49 -36.19
CA VAL A 16 -26.76 7.67 -34.98
C VAL A 16 -25.43 6.96 -34.72
N MET A 17 -24.76 6.45 -35.76
CA MET A 17 -23.42 5.83 -35.62
C MET A 17 -22.37 6.85 -35.18
N THR A 18 -22.38 8.06 -35.73
CA THR A 18 -21.44 9.13 -35.29
C THR A 18 -21.72 9.59 -33.86
N LEU A 19 -22.98 9.66 -33.44
CA LEU A 19 -23.33 9.96 -32.04
C LEU A 19 -22.90 8.86 -31.05
N MET A 20 -22.94 7.59 -31.46
CA MET A 20 -22.44 6.48 -30.62
C MET A 20 -20.91 6.42 -30.55
N LEU A 21 -20.19 6.91 -31.55
CA LEU A 21 -18.72 6.98 -31.56
C LEU A 21 -18.18 8.19 -30.80
N THR A 22 -19.01 9.20 -30.50
CA THR A 22 -18.59 10.41 -29.76
C THR A 22 -18.89 10.35 -28.25
N THR A 23 -19.50 9.28 -27.75
CA THR A 23 -19.42 9.01 -26.33
C THR A 23 -18.00 8.51 -26.04
N SER A 24 -17.02 9.39 -26.15
CA SER A 24 -15.77 9.23 -25.43
C SER A 24 -16.17 8.99 -23.98
N MET A 25 -16.06 7.73 -23.52
CA MET A 25 -16.00 7.48 -22.09
C MET A 25 -14.87 8.38 -21.61
N THR A 26 -15.20 9.48 -20.98
CA THR A 26 -14.25 10.19 -20.13
C THR A 26 -13.96 9.17 -19.05
N VAL A 27 -12.87 8.43 -19.24
CA VAL A 27 -12.24 7.70 -18.16
C VAL A 27 -11.86 8.80 -17.19
N PHE A 28 -12.69 9.01 -16.17
CA PHE A 28 -12.32 9.87 -15.07
C PHE A 28 -11.17 9.15 -14.37
N ALA A 29 -10.00 9.71 -14.50
CA ALA A 29 -8.90 9.34 -13.65
C ALA A 29 -9.37 9.36 -12.21
N ALA A 30 -9.21 8.25 -11.54
CA ALA A 30 -9.54 8.17 -10.14
C ALA A 30 -8.25 8.22 -9.34
N THR A 31 -8.15 9.25 -8.51
CA THR A 31 -7.11 9.33 -7.49
C THR A 31 -7.73 9.00 -6.14
N GLY A 32 -6.97 8.40 -5.25
CA GLY A 32 -7.48 8.09 -3.94
C GLY A 32 -6.44 7.65 -2.94
N ASN A 33 -6.91 7.34 -1.75
CA ASN A 33 -6.10 6.67 -0.75
C ASN A 33 -6.93 5.63 0.00
N ARG A 34 -6.24 4.59 0.47
CA ARG A 34 -6.87 3.56 1.29
C ARG A 34 -5.87 2.99 2.29
N THR A 35 -6.37 2.74 3.49
CA THR A 35 -5.59 2.16 4.58
C THR A 35 -5.92 0.68 4.74
N TYR A 36 -4.87 -0.13 4.86
CA TYR A 36 -4.92 -1.57 5.09
C TYR A 36 -4.15 -1.90 6.36
N LYS A 37 -4.77 -2.64 7.26
CA LYS A 37 -4.18 -3.02 8.56
C LYS A 37 -3.70 -4.46 8.51
N ALA A 38 -2.54 -4.74 9.13
CA ALA A 38 -2.09 -6.10 9.33
C ALA A 38 -3.05 -6.90 10.23
N SER A 39 -3.34 -8.14 9.86
CA SER A 39 -4.19 -9.05 10.64
C SER A 39 -3.49 -9.57 11.90
N SER A 40 -2.17 -9.56 11.91
CA SER A 40 -1.32 -10.03 13.01
C SER A 40 -0.34 -8.94 13.47
N LYS A 41 0.29 -9.16 14.61
CA LYS A 41 1.33 -8.27 15.14
C LYS A 41 2.72 -8.73 14.69
N MET A 42 3.58 -7.76 14.37
CA MET A 42 5.03 -7.96 14.38
C MET A 42 5.45 -8.14 15.83
N THR A 43 6.14 -9.21 16.16
CA THR A 43 6.57 -9.51 17.52
C THR A 43 8.03 -9.97 17.51
N ILE A 44 8.80 -9.50 18.46
CA ILE A 44 10.17 -9.94 18.71
C ILE A 44 10.31 -10.34 20.17
N VAL A 45 11.10 -11.39 20.41
CA VAL A 45 11.52 -11.84 21.74
C VAL A 45 13.04 -11.92 21.71
N LEU A 46 13.70 -11.21 22.62
CA LEU A 46 15.16 -11.08 22.63
C LEU A 46 15.74 -11.40 23.99
N ASN A 47 16.81 -12.19 24.01
CA ASN A 47 17.63 -12.37 25.20
C ASN A 47 18.38 -11.07 25.58
N PRO A 48 18.92 -10.96 26.81
CA PRO A 48 19.73 -9.84 27.25
C PRO A 48 20.83 -9.48 26.24
N GLY A 49 20.90 -8.21 25.85
CA GLY A 49 21.90 -7.70 24.90
C GLY A 49 21.73 -8.15 23.45
N GLN A 50 20.75 -9.01 23.15
CA GLN A 50 20.55 -9.54 21.81
C GLN A 50 19.94 -8.51 20.87
N ARG A 51 20.38 -8.55 19.60
CA ARG A 51 19.77 -7.85 18.47
C ARG A 51 19.16 -8.88 17.53
N GLY A 52 17.99 -8.56 16.95
CA GLY A 52 17.32 -9.46 16.01
C GLY A 52 16.20 -8.78 15.26
N ASP A 53 15.51 -9.58 14.43
CA ASP A 53 14.36 -9.17 13.64
C ASP A 53 13.08 -9.79 14.21
N SER A 54 11.97 -9.03 14.10
CA SER A 54 10.65 -9.56 14.40
C SER A 54 10.21 -10.59 13.36
N ASN A 55 9.13 -11.33 13.68
CA ASN A 55 8.39 -11.99 12.61
C ASN A 55 7.91 -10.97 11.58
N THR A 56 7.77 -11.44 10.34
CA THR A 56 7.21 -10.65 9.24
C THR A 56 5.69 -10.78 9.23
N VAL A 57 4.98 -9.66 9.04
CA VAL A 57 3.54 -9.63 8.82
C VAL A 57 3.23 -9.23 7.39
N SER A 58 2.16 -9.79 6.83
CA SER A 58 1.71 -9.49 5.47
C SER A 58 0.45 -8.65 5.49
N ILE A 59 0.39 -7.69 4.57
CA ILE A 59 -0.79 -6.84 4.31
C ILE A 59 -1.13 -6.99 2.84
N ARG A 60 -2.30 -7.57 2.55
CA ARG A 60 -2.80 -7.66 1.18
C ARG A 60 -3.55 -6.39 0.82
N VAL A 61 -3.12 -5.74 -0.24
CA VAL A 61 -3.78 -4.60 -0.88
C VAL A 61 -4.55 -5.10 -2.08
N SER A 62 -5.84 -4.86 -2.09
CA SER A 62 -6.74 -5.28 -3.18
C SER A 62 -7.95 -4.35 -3.26
N GLY A 63 -8.62 -4.37 -4.41
CA GLY A 63 -9.83 -3.57 -4.64
C GLY A 63 -9.53 -2.10 -4.97
N LEU A 64 -8.31 -1.80 -5.41
CA LEU A 64 -7.95 -0.58 -6.12
C LEU A 64 -8.11 -0.83 -7.63
N PRO A 65 -8.21 0.21 -8.48
CA PRO A 65 -8.17 0.04 -9.93
C PRO A 65 -6.99 -0.84 -10.36
N GLU A 66 -7.15 -1.58 -11.46
CA GLU A 66 -6.12 -2.54 -11.91
C GLU A 66 -4.81 -1.84 -12.26
N ASP A 67 -4.91 -0.69 -12.92
CA ASP A 67 -3.78 0.12 -13.37
C ASP A 67 -3.32 1.15 -12.33
N ALA A 68 -3.89 1.12 -11.10
CA ALA A 68 -3.53 2.06 -10.06
C ALA A 68 -2.04 1.96 -9.70
N ILE A 69 -1.36 3.09 -9.77
CA ILE A 69 0.04 3.23 -9.36
C ILE A 69 0.17 4.04 -8.07
N ILE A 70 1.21 3.75 -7.31
CA ILE A 70 1.47 4.43 -6.05
C ILE A 70 2.04 5.83 -6.30
N THR A 71 1.36 6.85 -5.76
CA THR A 71 1.85 8.23 -5.71
C THR A 71 2.44 8.57 -4.34
N LYS A 72 2.05 7.84 -3.28
CA LYS A 72 2.63 7.94 -1.93
C LYS A 72 2.31 6.67 -1.15
N LEU A 73 3.26 6.20 -0.35
CA LEU A 73 3.03 5.11 0.61
C LEU A 73 3.48 5.56 2.00
N THR A 74 2.65 5.30 2.99
CA THR A 74 2.98 5.52 4.39
C THR A 74 2.73 4.27 5.21
N VAL A 75 3.59 4.03 6.20
CA VAL A 75 3.43 2.96 7.19
C VAL A 75 3.14 3.59 8.54
N ASN A 76 2.01 3.25 9.15
CA ASN A 76 1.77 3.56 10.55
C ASN A 76 2.18 2.35 11.39
N THR A 77 3.02 2.57 12.39
CA THR A 77 3.55 1.50 13.24
C THR A 77 2.50 0.85 14.14
N GLY A 78 1.40 1.53 14.35
CA GLY A 78 0.26 1.05 15.13
C GLY A 78 0.50 1.04 16.63
N THR A 79 -0.40 0.37 17.34
CA THR A 79 -0.33 0.22 18.80
C THR A 79 0.83 -0.67 19.20
N MET A 80 1.50 -0.33 20.28
CA MET A 80 2.63 -1.06 20.85
C MET A 80 2.20 -1.87 22.06
N SER A 81 2.72 -3.08 22.17
CA SER A 81 2.74 -3.86 23.41
C SER A 81 4.19 -4.26 23.66
N TYR A 82 4.66 -4.13 24.89
CA TYR A 82 6.03 -4.47 25.24
C TYR A 82 6.19 -4.81 26.73
N SER A 83 7.25 -5.54 27.03
CA SER A 83 7.84 -5.64 28.36
C SER A 83 9.29 -5.16 28.25
N GLY A 84 9.69 -4.22 29.13
CA GLY A 84 11.07 -3.82 29.34
C GLY A 84 11.80 -3.01 28.27
N ALA A 85 13.09 -3.18 28.17
CA ALA A 85 14.04 -2.27 27.55
C ALA A 85 14.42 -2.67 26.11
N VAL A 86 13.44 -2.78 25.21
CA VAL A 86 13.70 -3.05 23.79
C VAL A 86 13.69 -1.75 22.99
N VAL A 87 14.77 -1.46 22.29
CA VAL A 87 14.93 -0.33 21.37
C VAL A 87 14.84 -0.82 19.93
N CYS A 88 13.94 -0.23 19.14
CA CYS A 88 13.88 -0.53 17.72
C CYS A 88 15.00 0.24 16.98
N ASN A 89 15.54 -0.39 15.94
CA ASN A 89 16.60 0.18 15.11
C ASN A 89 16.06 0.62 13.74
N SER A 90 15.15 -0.17 13.18
CA SER A 90 14.58 0.08 11.85
C SER A 90 13.29 -0.69 11.64
N LEU A 91 12.50 -0.22 10.69
CA LEU A 91 11.35 -0.92 10.12
C LEU A 91 11.67 -1.23 8.66
N THR A 92 11.42 -2.46 8.24
CA THR A 92 11.58 -2.91 6.85
C THR A 92 10.23 -3.13 6.23
N ILE A 93 10.00 -2.59 5.05
CA ILE A 93 8.82 -2.85 4.21
C ILE A 93 9.27 -3.40 2.86
N SER A 94 8.60 -4.45 2.39
CA SER A 94 8.82 -5.03 1.06
C SER A 94 7.49 -5.22 0.35
N SER A 95 7.50 -5.17 -0.97
CA SER A 95 6.34 -5.45 -1.82
C SER A 95 6.56 -6.71 -2.66
N SER A 96 5.47 -7.34 -3.10
CA SER A 96 5.50 -8.54 -3.96
C SER A 96 6.20 -8.34 -5.31
N ASN A 97 6.38 -7.08 -5.76
CA ASN A 97 7.13 -6.73 -6.97
C ASN A 97 8.64 -6.54 -6.73
N GLY A 98 9.15 -6.97 -5.57
CA GLY A 98 10.58 -7.00 -5.25
C GLY A 98 11.17 -5.69 -4.71
N ARG A 99 10.38 -4.63 -4.53
CA ARG A 99 10.88 -3.39 -3.89
C ARG A 99 10.95 -3.56 -2.38
N THR A 100 12.05 -3.12 -1.79
CA THR A 100 12.29 -3.17 -0.35
C THR A 100 12.89 -1.87 0.13
N GLU A 101 12.46 -1.38 1.29
CA GLU A 101 13.05 -0.24 1.97
C GLU A 101 13.18 -0.52 3.47
N GLN A 102 14.29 -0.09 4.04
CA GLN A 102 14.54 -0.06 5.46
C GLN A 102 14.54 1.38 5.95
N ILE A 103 13.64 1.69 6.87
CA ILE A 103 13.44 3.04 7.40
C ILE A 103 13.94 3.06 8.84
N GLY A 104 14.81 4.03 9.19
CA GLY A 104 15.24 4.25 10.57
C GLY A 104 14.04 4.58 11.46
N TRP A 105 13.92 3.87 12.58
CA TRP A 105 12.79 4.03 13.51
C TRP A 105 13.16 3.54 14.90
N THR A 106 12.90 4.35 15.91
CA THR A 106 13.30 4.10 17.29
C THR A 106 12.21 3.51 18.19
N GLY A 107 11.08 3.04 17.55
CA GLY A 107 10.06 2.27 18.27
C GLY A 107 8.88 3.06 18.80
N GLN A 108 8.62 4.28 18.30
CA GLN A 108 7.42 5.03 18.69
C GLN A 108 6.16 4.32 18.18
N ALA A 109 5.15 4.18 19.07
CA ALA A 109 3.82 3.73 18.69
C ALA A 109 3.09 4.77 17.85
N ASN A 110 2.20 4.32 16.97
CA ASN A 110 1.36 5.17 16.10
C ASN A 110 2.16 6.19 15.26
N LYS A 111 3.44 5.92 15.02
CA LYS A 111 4.29 6.76 14.18
C LYS A 111 4.01 6.48 12.72
N THR A 112 3.78 7.53 11.95
CA THR A 112 3.69 7.44 10.49
C THR A 112 5.05 7.66 9.87
N LEU A 113 5.51 6.68 9.10
CA LEU A 113 6.74 6.69 8.31
C LEU A 113 6.37 6.79 6.83
N THR A 114 7.04 7.64 6.09
CA THR A 114 6.81 7.82 4.64
C THR A 114 7.96 7.20 3.87
N THR A 115 7.64 6.54 2.77
CA THR A 115 8.60 5.96 1.83
C THR A 115 8.36 6.45 0.42
N SER A 116 9.43 6.73 -0.31
CA SER A 116 9.42 7.05 -1.74
C SER A 116 9.82 5.86 -2.64
N LYS A 117 10.29 4.77 -2.04
CA LYS A 117 10.83 3.61 -2.78
C LYS A 117 9.78 2.90 -3.65
N PHE A 118 8.51 3.05 -3.29
CA PHE A 118 7.39 2.36 -3.96
C PHE A 118 6.67 3.23 -5.00
N LEU A 119 7.08 4.49 -5.19
CA LEU A 119 6.47 5.40 -6.17
C LEU A 119 6.49 4.79 -7.57
N ALA A 120 5.45 5.07 -8.37
CA ALA A 120 5.27 4.55 -9.73
C ALA A 120 5.32 3.02 -9.84
N SER A 121 4.93 2.30 -8.80
CA SER A 121 4.71 0.85 -8.85
C SER A 121 3.24 0.51 -8.68
N ALA A 122 2.83 -0.69 -9.14
CA ALA A 122 1.46 -1.18 -8.99
C ALA A 122 1.02 -1.09 -7.52
N ALA A 123 -0.17 -0.54 -7.30
CA ALA A 123 -0.70 -0.33 -5.95
C ALA A 123 -1.27 -1.61 -5.34
N ASN A 124 -1.95 -2.44 -6.16
CA ASN A 124 -2.42 -3.76 -5.72
C ASN A 124 -1.25 -4.72 -5.52
N GLY A 125 -1.31 -5.55 -4.48
CA GLY A 125 -0.26 -6.53 -4.21
C GLY A 125 -0.18 -6.91 -2.74
N THR A 126 0.87 -7.62 -2.38
CA THR A 126 1.16 -7.99 -0.99
C THR A 126 2.38 -7.22 -0.50
N TYR A 127 2.24 -6.60 0.65
CA TYR A 127 3.30 -5.90 1.36
C TYR A 127 3.64 -6.66 2.62
N THR A 128 4.92 -6.79 2.90
CA THR A 128 5.41 -7.43 4.13
C THR A 128 6.16 -6.42 4.97
N ILE A 129 5.97 -6.49 6.30
CA ILE A 129 6.57 -5.55 7.24
C ILE A 129 7.20 -6.32 8.39
N SER A 130 8.40 -5.94 8.78
CA SER A 130 9.12 -6.41 9.96
C SER A 130 9.90 -5.26 10.60
N PHE A 131 10.42 -5.46 11.81
CA PHE A 131 11.31 -4.50 12.43
C PHE A 131 12.51 -5.18 13.07
N ASN A 132 13.62 -4.47 13.13
CA ASN A 132 14.84 -4.86 13.84
C ASN A 132 14.90 -4.13 15.18
N ALA A 133 15.32 -4.82 16.23
CA ALA A 133 15.43 -4.24 17.56
C ALA A 133 16.59 -4.85 18.35
N THR A 134 16.96 -4.16 19.44
CA THR A 134 17.98 -4.60 20.39
C THR A 134 17.39 -4.58 21.80
N ASN A 135 17.58 -5.65 22.55
CA ASN A 135 17.29 -5.70 23.98
C ASN A 135 18.43 -5.03 24.76
N MET A 136 18.12 -3.92 25.41
CA MET A 136 19.08 -3.16 26.22
C MET A 136 19.14 -3.64 27.67
N SER A 137 18.28 -4.59 28.06
CA SER A 137 18.37 -5.23 29.38
C SER A 137 19.63 -6.11 29.48
N SER A 138 20.27 -6.10 30.63
CA SER A 138 21.41 -7.00 30.92
C SER A 138 21.00 -8.33 31.54
N LEU A 139 19.73 -8.46 31.99
CA LEU A 139 19.28 -9.59 32.79
C LEU A 139 18.02 -10.28 32.27
N ASN A 140 17.12 -9.52 31.61
CA ASN A 140 15.79 -10.01 31.31
C ASN A 140 15.61 -10.32 29.83
N LEU A 141 14.88 -11.41 29.55
CA LEU A 141 14.26 -11.64 28.25
C LEU A 141 13.14 -10.63 28.04
N GLU A 142 13.14 -9.95 26.91
CA GLU A 142 12.23 -8.86 26.61
C GLU A 142 11.43 -9.13 25.34
N THR A 143 10.18 -8.67 25.34
CA THR A 143 9.27 -8.82 24.19
C THR A 143 8.75 -7.47 23.75
N LYS A 144 8.65 -7.24 22.44
CA LYS A 144 8.03 -6.05 21.88
C LYS A 144 7.18 -6.40 20.67
N SER A 145 6.01 -5.80 20.56
CA SER A 145 5.14 -6.04 19.41
C SER A 145 4.40 -4.79 18.95
N TYR A 146 4.08 -4.75 17.63
CA TYR A 146 3.35 -3.66 16.97
C TYR A 146 2.35 -4.27 15.97
N GLN A 147 1.23 -3.58 15.78
CA GLN A 147 0.27 -3.93 14.74
C GLN A 147 0.21 -2.85 13.67
N PRO A 148 1.00 -2.97 12.59
CA PRO A 148 1.13 -1.92 11.60
C PRO A 148 -0.06 -1.83 10.66
N SER A 149 -0.18 -0.69 10.00
CA SER A 149 -1.02 -0.48 8.82
C SER A 149 -0.26 0.29 7.75
N ILE A 150 -0.67 0.13 6.50
CA ILE A 150 -0.18 0.93 5.38
C ILE A 150 -1.30 1.77 4.81
N THR A 151 -1.00 2.99 4.41
CA THR A 151 -1.89 3.82 3.59
C THR A 151 -1.24 4.03 2.24
N ILE A 152 -1.94 3.60 1.19
CA ILE A 152 -1.52 3.77 -0.20
C ILE A 152 -2.34 4.91 -0.80
N TYR A 153 -1.65 5.89 -1.35
CA TYR A 153 -2.18 6.92 -2.21
C TYR A 153 -1.87 6.49 -3.65
N TRP A 154 -2.85 6.55 -4.51
CA TRP A 154 -2.76 6.03 -5.86
C TRP A 154 -3.41 6.94 -6.89
N ASP A 155 -3.02 6.73 -8.14
CA ASP A 155 -3.55 7.36 -9.33
C ASP A 155 -3.67 6.27 -10.41
N ASP A 156 -4.70 6.33 -11.26
CA ASP A 156 -4.91 5.44 -12.39
C ASP A 156 -4.81 6.16 -13.76
N GLU A 157 -4.29 7.38 -13.77
CA GLU A 157 -4.01 8.17 -14.97
C GLU A 157 -2.63 7.87 -15.58
N PHE A 158 -2.43 6.69 -16.17
CA PHE A 158 -1.19 6.46 -16.96
C PHE A 158 -1.45 5.66 -18.22
#